data_8f374c77e7fb9d42c31b05fffad31bce
#
_entry.id   8f374c77e7fb9d42c31b05fffad31bce
#
_cell.length_a   1.000
_cell.length_b   1.000
_cell.length_c   1.000
_cell.angle_alpha   90.00
_cell.angle_beta   90.00
_cell.angle_gamma   90.00
#
_symmetry.space_group_name_H-M   'P 1'
#
loop_
_entity.id
_entity.type
_entity.pdbx_description
1 polymer ?
#
loop_
_entity_poly.entity_id
_entity_poly.type
_entity_poly.pdbx_seq_one_letter_code
_entity_poly.pdbx_strand_id
1 'polypeptide(L)'
;MTLDELQKQIVGLHEEVPLLDGSKRVYVNFDNAASTPTLIPVQEKVDQFCRWYSNVHRGTGFKSQLSSWVFEEARTIIARFVNADDTSSVIFCKNTTEAINKLAARFHCPAAGDEKPVILTSVMEHHSNELPWRKVGELVHIGLASDGTIDAHDFERKLIQYRGKVQLVAISGASNVTGYINPVHEYARRVHEIGAQIVVDAAQLAPHRPIDVKKNDDPEHLDYCAFSAHKMYAPYGIGVLVTAKNIFEVGAPEYVGGGTVDVVSLENAYWKDLPEREEAGTPDIVGVVALAKVIKLIEEVGFDSIIHHEAKLTAYALRKLSAMPDIVLYGDTDPGSADQRLGVISFNVKGVDHALVAAILSYEGGIGVRNGCFCAHPYVHHILGVSPEGVRTIEKHILERDRSRLPGTVRISFGMYNTKEEIDRLCDMLGTIIRKEYKGIYTMDSERGEYCPQGYSMDFSSVFTL
;
A
#
# COMPACT_ATOMS: atom_id res chain seq x y z
N MET A 1 -5.45 -13.88 21.90
CA MET A 1 -6.59 -13.04 21.41
C MET A 1 -7.16 -13.68 20.15
N THR A 2 -8.47 -13.80 20.04
CA THR A 2 -9.12 -14.28 18.81
C THR A 2 -9.31 -13.10 17.81
N LEU A 3 -9.58 -13.43 16.53
CA LEU A 3 -9.89 -12.39 15.54
C LEU A 3 -11.16 -11.61 15.94
N ASP A 4 -12.21 -12.31 16.42
CA ASP A 4 -13.46 -11.68 16.86
C ASP A 4 -13.27 -10.69 18.03
N GLU A 5 -12.31 -10.97 18.92
CA GLU A 5 -11.94 -10.05 19.99
C GLU A 5 -11.19 -8.82 19.43
N LEU A 6 -10.27 -9.04 18.47
CA LEU A 6 -9.49 -7.96 17.87
C LEU A 6 -10.35 -7.03 17.00
N GLN A 7 -11.34 -7.56 16.29
CA GLN A 7 -12.28 -6.79 15.47
C GLN A 7 -13.02 -5.71 16.28
N LYS A 8 -13.31 -5.98 17.54
CA LYS A 8 -13.99 -5.04 18.46
C LYS A 8 -13.07 -3.96 19.02
N GLN A 9 -11.76 -4.07 18.73
CA GLN A 9 -10.73 -3.15 19.23
C GLN A 9 -10.33 -2.07 18.21
N ILE A 10 -11.11 -1.87 17.15
CA ILE A 10 -10.87 -0.80 16.17
C ILE A 10 -11.31 0.54 16.76
N VAL A 11 -10.41 1.52 16.71
CA VAL A 11 -10.71 2.89 17.13
C VAL A 11 -11.69 3.51 16.11
N GLY A 12 -12.80 4.08 16.61
CA GLY A 12 -13.81 4.72 15.76
C GLY A 12 -14.76 3.76 15.06
N LEU A 13 -14.81 2.48 15.43
CA LEU A 13 -15.66 1.46 14.78
C LEU A 13 -17.15 1.82 14.75
N HIS A 14 -17.64 2.55 15.74
CA HIS A 14 -19.05 2.88 15.90
C HIS A 14 -19.35 4.37 15.70
N GLU A 15 -18.39 5.13 15.15
CA GLU A 15 -18.59 6.55 14.89
C GLU A 15 -19.65 6.77 13.82
N GLU A 16 -20.59 7.67 14.12
CA GLU A 16 -21.66 8.05 13.21
C GLU A 16 -21.26 9.28 12.37
N VAL A 17 -21.53 9.21 11.08
CA VAL A 17 -21.33 10.34 10.16
C VAL A 17 -22.68 10.96 9.75
N PRO A 18 -22.72 12.29 9.52
CA PRO A 18 -23.92 12.95 9.03
C PRO A 18 -24.19 12.58 7.56
N LEU A 19 -25.45 12.36 7.24
CA LEU A 19 -25.93 12.10 5.88
C LEU A 19 -26.61 13.34 5.28
N LEU A 20 -26.79 13.31 3.97
CA LEU A 20 -27.42 14.38 3.20
C LEU A 20 -28.83 14.76 3.69
N ASP A 21 -29.60 13.80 4.19
CA ASP A 21 -30.95 14.01 4.72
C ASP A 21 -31.00 14.49 6.20
N GLY A 22 -29.85 14.79 6.79
CA GLY A 22 -29.71 15.22 8.18
C GLY A 22 -29.71 14.09 9.21
N SER A 23 -29.90 12.85 8.80
CA SER A 23 -29.74 11.69 9.69
C SER A 23 -28.26 11.39 9.93
N LYS A 24 -27.97 10.52 10.91
CA LYS A 24 -26.62 9.99 11.15
C LYS A 24 -26.63 8.48 11.03
N ARG A 25 -25.52 7.93 10.57
CA ARG A 25 -25.30 6.48 10.49
C ARG A 25 -23.88 6.12 10.87
N VAL A 26 -23.71 4.94 11.46
CA VAL A 26 -22.39 4.35 11.66
C VAL A 26 -21.68 4.23 10.31
N TYR A 27 -20.48 4.80 10.25
CA TYR A 27 -19.67 4.83 9.05
C TYR A 27 -19.20 3.43 8.65
N VAL A 28 -19.35 3.09 7.39
CA VAL A 28 -18.77 1.87 6.81
C VAL A 28 -17.50 2.24 6.05
N ASN A 29 -16.36 1.73 6.49
CA ASN A 29 -15.10 1.97 5.82
C ASN A 29 -14.72 0.79 4.92
N PHE A 30 -14.83 0.97 3.61
CA PHE A 30 -14.34 0.05 2.59
C PHE A 30 -13.12 0.59 1.83
N ASP A 31 -12.35 1.53 2.41
CA ASP A 31 -11.13 2.06 1.80
C ASP A 31 -9.86 1.63 2.56
N ASN A 32 -9.83 0.41 3.11
CA ASN A 32 -8.72 -0.10 3.91
C ASN A 32 -7.42 -0.28 3.10
N ALA A 33 -7.49 -0.51 1.80
CA ALA A 33 -6.31 -0.55 0.93
C ALA A 33 -5.61 0.81 0.78
N ALA A 34 -6.26 1.92 1.11
CA ALA A 34 -5.63 3.24 1.19
C ALA A 34 -4.93 3.43 2.54
N SER A 35 -5.66 3.22 3.65
CA SER A 35 -5.14 3.27 5.02
C SER A 35 -6.14 2.60 5.95
N THR A 36 -5.66 2.01 7.04
CA THR A 36 -6.51 1.36 8.05
C THR A 36 -6.64 2.24 9.30
N PRO A 37 -7.76 2.16 10.04
CA PRO A 37 -7.86 2.77 11.37
C PRO A 37 -6.89 2.08 12.34
N THR A 38 -6.60 2.71 13.47
CA THR A 38 -5.76 2.09 14.49
C THR A 38 -6.55 1.13 15.38
N LEU A 39 -5.83 0.27 16.11
CA LEU A 39 -6.36 -0.61 17.14
C LEU A 39 -6.21 0.01 18.53
N ILE A 40 -7.19 -0.13 19.41
CA ILE A 40 -7.15 0.35 20.80
C ILE A 40 -5.86 -0.13 21.50
N PRO A 41 -5.46 -1.42 21.45
CA PRO A 41 -4.22 -1.86 22.10
C PRO A 41 -2.93 -1.27 21.49
N VAL A 42 -2.97 -0.79 20.23
CA VAL A 42 -1.85 -0.08 19.61
C VAL A 42 -1.77 1.33 20.16
N GLN A 43 -2.89 2.05 20.21
CA GLN A 43 -2.98 3.39 20.78
C GLN A 43 -2.54 3.39 22.26
N GLU A 44 -3.07 2.47 23.06
CA GLU A 44 -2.67 2.31 24.48
C GLU A 44 -1.18 2.04 24.66
N LYS A 45 -0.57 1.25 23.74
CA LYS A 45 0.87 0.98 23.79
C LYS A 45 1.67 2.22 23.45
N VAL A 46 1.24 3.04 22.50
CA VAL A 46 1.84 4.34 22.18
C VAL A 46 1.73 5.27 23.38
N ASP A 47 0.56 5.41 23.99
CA ASP A 47 0.33 6.25 25.17
C ASP A 47 1.19 5.81 26.36
N GLN A 48 1.33 4.50 26.56
CA GLN A 48 2.23 3.95 27.58
C GLN A 48 3.69 4.33 27.30
N PHE A 49 4.14 4.20 26.04
CA PHE A 49 5.51 4.54 25.66
C PHE A 49 5.79 6.04 25.78
N CYS A 50 4.85 6.92 25.44
CA CYS A 50 5.01 8.37 25.53
C CYS A 50 5.37 8.86 26.94
N ARG A 51 4.98 8.15 28.00
CA ARG A 51 5.40 8.45 29.39
C ARG A 51 6.91 8.27 29.61
N TRP A 52 7.55 7.45 28.79
CA TRP A 52 8.96 7.08 28.87
C TRP A 52 9.79 7.64 27.70
N TYR A 53 9.15 8.27 26.74
CA TYR A 53 9.78 8.77 25.51
C TYR A 53 10.97 9.67 25.80
N SER A 54 12.04 9.44 25.07
CA SER A 54 13.22 10.28 24.95
C SER A 54 13.93 9.98 23.64
N ASN A 55 15.02 10.69 23.33
CA ASN A 55 15.81 10.45 22.14
C ASN A 55 16.49 9.07 22.19
N VAL A 56 16.84 8.54 20.99
CA VAL A 56 17.53 7.24 20.80
C VAL A 56 19.03 7.42 20.54
N HIS A 57 19.78 6.33 20.70
CA HIS A 57 21.18 6.10 20.32
C HIS A 57 22.29 6.85 21.06
N ARG A 58 22.04 7.97 21.73
CA ARG A 58 23.14 8.81 22.29
C ARG A 58 22.99 9.28 23.71
N GLY A 59 21.93 8.91 24.40
CA GLY A 59 21.67 9.35 25.76
C GLY A 59 22.06 8.32 26.81
N THR A 60 22.71 8.77 27.91
CA THR A 60 23.01 7.91 29.06
C THR A 60 21.88 7.93 30.12
N GLY A 61 20.90 8.83 29.97
CA GLY A 61 19.74 8.90 30.85
C GLY A 61 18.81 7.69 30.66
N PHE A 62 18.15 7.24 31.73
CA PHE A 62 17.30 6.07 31.74
C PHE A 62 16.26 6.03 30.60
N LYS A 63 15.54 7.16 30.39
CA LYS A 63 14.53 7.24 29.33
C LYS A 63 15.13 7.10 27.92
N SER A 64 16.34 7.66 27.70
CA SER A 64 17.02 7.54 26.42
C SER A 64 17.50 6.10 26.16
N GLN A 65 18.04 5.45 27.18
CA GLN A 65 18.41 4.01 27.07
C GLN A 65 17.18 3.15 26.84
N LEU A 66 16.06 3.41 27.54
CA LEU A 66 14.80 2.70 27.32
C LEU A 66 14.27 2.91 25.90
N SER A 67 14.27 4.15 25.38
CA SER A 67 13.83 4.46 24.02
C SER A 67 14.68 3.75 22.98
N SER A 68 16.00 3.71 23.17
CA SER A 68 16.93 3.00 22.30
C SER A 68 16.67 1.48 22.32
N TRP A 69 16.49 0.91 23.50
CA TRP A 69 16.18 -0.51 23.65
C TRP A 69 14.84 -0.87 22.98
N VAL A 70 13.80 -0.06 23.19
CA VAL A 70 12.48 -0.26 22.54
C VAL A 70 12.59 -0.20 21.02
N PHE A 71 13.39 0.73 20.50
CA PHE A 71 13.60 0.92 19.06
C PHE A 71 14.25 -0.32 18.43
N GLU A 72 15.30 -0.87 19.05
CA GLU A 72 15.99 -2.07 18.56
C GLU A 72 15.17 -3.35 18.79
N GLU A 73 14.42 -3.45 19.89
CA GLU A 73 13.49 -4.55 20.11
C GLU A 73 12.40 -4.60 19.03
N ALA A 74 11.87 -3.43 18.63
CA ALA A 74 10.91 -3.33 17.55
C ALA A 74 11.50 -3.77 16.20
N ARG A 75 12.77 -3.42 15.92
CA ARG A 75 13.50 -3.89 14.75
C ARG A 75 13.61 -5.43 14.73
N THR A 76 13.89 -6.03 15.87
CA THR A 76 13.94 -7.49 16.04
C THR A 76 12.58 -8.14 15.76
N ILE A 77 11.49 -7.54 16.24
CA ILE A 77 10.12 -8.01 15.97
C ILE A 77 9.82 -7.99 14.48
N ILE A 78 10.20 -6.89 13.80
CA ILE A 78 9.96 -6.72 12.37
C ILE A 78 10.81 -7.70 11.54
N ALA A 79 12.09 -7.86 11.87
CA ALA A 79 12.96 -8.83 11.20
C ALA A 79 12.36 -10.26 11.28
N ARG A 80 11.88 -10.66 12.47
CA ARG A 80 11.23 -11.95 12.66
C ARG A 80 9.92 -12.07 11.86
N PHE A 81 9.11 -11.00 11.82
CA PHE A 81 7.84 -10.97 11.10
C PHE A 81 8.00 -11.24 9.59
N VAL A 82 9.09 -10.79 9.00
CA VAL A 82 9.39 -11.01 7.58
C VAL A 82 10.40 -12.15 7.35
N ASN A 83 10.78 -12.89 8.38
CA ASN A 83 11.79 -13.96 8.35
C ASN A 83 13.16 -13.51 7.80
N ALA A 84 13.59 -12.29 8.15
CA ALA A 84 14.91 -11.77 7.78
C ALA A 84 16.01 -12.41 8.65
N ASP A 85 17.15 -12.72 8.04
CA ASP A 85 18.30 -13.37 8.72
C ASP A 85 18.96 -12.47 9.77
N ASP A 86 18.89 -11.15 9.59
CA ASP A 86 19.62 -10.19 10.42
C ASP A 86 18.80 -8.90 10.62
N THR A 87 18.75 -8.41 11.84
CA THR A 87 18.08 -7.15 12.19
C THR A 87 18.66 -5.94 11.47
N SER A 88 19.95 -5.92 11.15
CA SER A 88 20.59 -4.83 10.42
C SER A 88 20.16 -4.71 8.95
N SER A 89 19.43 -5.70 8.43
CA SER A 89 18.76 -5.62 7.12
C SER A 89 17.46 -4.82 7.14
N VAL A 90 16.94 -4.46 8.31
CA VAL A 90 15.69 -3.71 8.48
C VAL A 90 16.01 -2.23 8.66
N ILE A 91 15.59 -1.39 7.71
CA ILE A 91 15.75 0.08 7.74
C ILE A 91 14.40 0.73 7.92
N PHE A 92 14.28 1.63 8.90
CA PHE A 92 13.07 2.42 9.11
C PHE A 92 12.99 3.60 8.14
N CYS A 93 11.82 3.78 7.56
CA CYS A 93 11.46 4.83 6.62
C CYS A 93 10.12 5.45 7.04
N LYS A 94 9.70 6.54 6.41
CA LYS A 94 8.36 7.12 6.67
C LYS A 94 7.22 6.27 6.08
N ASN A 95 7.47 5.64 4.94
CA ASN A 95 6.49 4.80 4.23
C ASN A 95 7.20 4.02 3.11
N THR A 96 6.45 3.15 2.42
CA THR A 96 6.93 2.38 1.26
C THR A 96 7.50 3.26 0.16
N THR A 97 6.91 4.43 -0.10
CA THR A 97 7.42 5.36 -1.14
C THR A 97 8.82 5.84 -0.83
N GLU A 98 9.11 6.24 0.43
CA GLU A 98 10.46 6.61 0.84
C GLU A 98 11.41 5.41 0.80
N ALA A 99 10.97 4.24 1.25
CA ALA A 99 11.77 3.01 1.23
C ALA A 99 12.25 2.67 -0.20
N ILE A 100 11.34 2.71 -1.18
CA ILE A 100 11.68 2.42 -2.59
C ILE A 100 12.54 3.55 -3.19
N ASN A 101 12.30 4.83 -2.88
CA ASN A 101 13.17 5.92 -3.32
C ASN A 101 14.58 5.81 -2.72
N LYS A 102 14.68 5.46 -1.43
CA LYS A 102 15.97 5.21 -0.77
C LYS A 102 16.73 4.07 -1.46
N LEU A 103 16.05 2.97 -1.79
CA LEU A 103 16.65 1.88 -2.55
C LEU A 103 17.06 2.34 -3.95
N ALA A 104 16.21 3.08 -4.67
CA ALA A 104 16.50 3.58 -6.01
C ALA A 104 17.73 4.50 -6.05
N ALA A 105 17.95 5.31 -5.00
CA ALA A 105 19.12 6.16 -4.88
C ALA A 105 20.44 5.37 -4.75
N ARG A 106 20.39 4.07 -4.40
CA ARG A 106 21.54 3.19 -4.33
C ARG A 106 21.92 2.58 -5.67
N PHE A 107 20.98 2.46 -6.59
CA PHE A 107 21.27 2.06 -7.95
C PHE A 107 21.89 3.25 -8.70
N HIS A 108 23.17 3.14 -9.04
CA HIS A 108 23.91 4.22 -9.68
C HIS A 108 23.29 4.58 -11.03
N CYS A 109 22.98 5.86 -11.22
CA CYS A 109 22.82 6.40 -12.56
C CYS A 109 24.21 6.35 -13.24
N PRO A 110 24.37 5.67 -14.38
CA PRO A 110 25.65 5.57 -15.05
C PRO A 110 26.18 6.95 -15.44
N ALA A 111 27.51 7.09 -15.49
CA ALA A 111 28.14 8.30 -16.00
C ALA A 111 27.70 8.57 -17.44
N ALA A 112 27.81 9.83 -17.88
CA ALA A 112 27.43 10.19 -19.26
C ALA A 112 28.33 9.40 -20.25
N GLY A 113 27.69 8.52 -21.03
CA GLY A 113 28.37 7.63 -22.00
C GLY A 113 28.32 6.14 -21.68
N ASP A 114 27.96 5.76 -20.47
CA ASP A 114 27.76 4.35 -20.10
C ASP A 114 26.38 3.84 -20.52
N GLU A 115 26.27 2.53 -20.77
CA GLU A 115 24.95 1.90 -20.98
C GLU A 115 24.12 1.99 -19.70
N LYS A 116 22.88 2.50 -19.84
CA LYS A 116 21.94 2.54 -18.71
C LYS A 116 21.52 1.13 -18.31
N PRO A 117 21.47 0.82 -17.00
CA PRO A 117 20.91 -0.43 -16.54
C PRO A 117 19.43 -0.53 -16.92
N VAL A 118 18.96 -1.74 -17.17
CA VAL A 118 17.55 -2.02 -17.38
C VAL A 118 16.91 -2.36 -16.05
N ILE A 119 15.81 -1.69 -15.75
CA ILE A 119 14.91 -2.02 -14.63
C ILE A 119 13.63 -2.58 -15.24
N LEU A 120 13.28 -3.82 -14.91
CA LEU A 120 11.98 -4.36 -15.28
C LEU A 120 10.95 -4.03 -14.18
N THR A 121 9.77 -3.63 -14.58
CA THR A 121 8.64 -3.41 -13.69
C THR A 121 7.35 -3.87 -14.36
N SER A 122 6.26 -4.08 -13.62
CA SER A 122 5.01 -4.47 -14.26
C SER A 122 4.12 -3.25 -14.56
N VAL A 123 3.16 -3.41 -15.49
CA VAL A 123 2.10 -2.42 -15.72
C VAL A 123 1.16 -2.35 -14.50
N MET A 124 1.15 -3.35 -13.62
CA MET A 124 0.30 -3.44 -12.43
C MET A 124 0.73 -2.49 -11.28
N GLU A 125 1.94 -1.93 -11.34
CA GLU A 125 2.57 -1.28 -10.19
C GLU A 125 1.83 -0.04 -9.69
N HIS A 126 1.85 0.12 -8.37
CA HIS A 126 1.59 1.41 -7.75
C HIS A 126 2.68 2.42 -8.15
N HIS A 127 2.34 3.70 -8.31
CA HIS A 127 3.30 4.75 -8.70
C HIS A 127 4.56 4.78 -7.80
N SER A 128 4.44 4.38 -6.54
CA SER A 128 5.60 4.31 -5.61
C SER A 128 6.63 3.28 -6.01
N ASN A 129 6.22 2.22 -6.74
CA ASN A 129 7.11 1.16 -7.25
C ASN A 129 7.35 1.26 -8.77
N GLU A 130 7.04 2.39 -9.37
CA GLU A 130 7.29 2.65 -10.80
C GLU A 130 8.12 3.92 -11.00
N LEU A 131 7.67 5.06 -10.45
CA LEU A 131 8.27 6.38 -10.71
C LEU A 131 9.73 6.52 -10.24
N PRO A 132 10.17 5.97 -9.10
CA PRO A 132 11.56 6.08 -8.68
C PRO A 132 12.54 5.48 -9.68
N TRP A 133 12.17 4.38 -10.32
CA TRP A 133 13.02 3.63 -11.24
C TRP A 133 13.27 4.36 -12.55
N ARG A 134 12.41 5.28 -12.97
CA ARG A 134 12.64 6.16 -14.14
C ARG A 134 13.89 7.02 -14.02
N LYS A 135 14.38 7.24 -12.79
CA LYS A 135 15.59 8.02 -12.53
C LYS A 135 16.87 7.17 -12.58
N VAL A 136 16.74 5.84 -12.45
CA VAL A 136 17.85 4.91 -12.31
C VAL A 136 18.37 4.42 -13.65
N GLY A 137 17.48 4.02 -14.55
CA GLY A 137 17.89 3.38 -15.79
C GLY A 137 16.84 3.44 -16.89
N GLU A 138 16.93 2.53 -17.85
CA GLU A 138 15.89 2.24 -18.83
C GLU A 138 14.80 1.42 -18.14
N LEU A 139 13.59 2.02 -18.01
CA LEU A 139 12.46 1.34 -17.41
C LEU A 139 11.68 0.57 -18.48
N VAL A 140 11.59 -0.74 -18.32
CA VAL A 140 10.88 -1.64 -19.25
C VAL A 140 9.71 -2.30 -18.52
N HIS A 141 8.49 -2.11 -19.04
CA HIS A 141 7.28 -2.63 -18.41
C HIS A 141 6.95 -4.03 -18.89
N ILE A 142 6.73 -4.96 -17.97
CA ILE A 142 6.16 -6.28 -18.19
C ILE A 142 4.66 -6.10 -18.41
N GLY A 143 4.15 -6.65 -19.51
CA GLY A 143 2.74 -6.57 -19.88
C GLY A 143 1.82 -7.36 -18.94
N LEU A 144 0.55 -7.29 -19.25
CA LEU A 144 -0.51 -7.99 -18.51
C LEU A 144 -1.19 -9.01 -19.41
N ALA A 145 -1.60 -10.13 -18.83
CA ALA A 145 -2.48 -11.09 -19.44
C ALA A 145 -3.92 -10.53 -19.56
N SER A 146 -4.76 -11.21 -20.33
CA SER A 146 -6.13 -10.75 -20.59
C SER A 146 -7.02 -10.68 -19.35
N ASP A 147 -6.68 -11.41 -18.29
CA ASP A 147 -7.36 -11.37 -16.98
C ASP A 147 -6.85 -10.25 -16.06
N GLY A 148 -5.81 -9.52 -16.49
CA GLY A 148 -5.18 -8.44 -15.72
C GLY A 148 -4.08 -8.90 -14.76
N THR A 149 -3.68 -10.17 -14.77
CA THR A 149 -2.47 -10.65 -14.08
C THR A 149 -1.21 -10.25 -14.83
N ILE A 150 -0.04 -10.34 -14.20
CA ILE A 150 1.24 -10.15 -14.90
C ILE A 150 1.40 -11.26 -15.95
N ASP A 151 1.70 -10.88 -17.21
CA ASP A 151 1.93 -11.84 -18.28
C ASP A 151 3.26 -12.57 -18.07
N ALA A 152 3.17 -13.83 -17.63
CA ALA A 152 4.32 -14.69 -17.38
C ALA A 152 5.17 -14.92 -18.65
N HIS A 153 4.55 -14.99 -19.83
CA HIS A 153 5.30 -15.15 -21.09
C HIS A 153 6.06 -13.88 -21.45
N ASP A 154 5.47 -12.70 -21.24
CA ASP A 154 6.14 -11.44 -21.48
C ASP A 154 7.27 -11.22 -20.46
N PHE A 155 7.06 -11.62 -19.20
CA PHE A 155 8.10 -11.61 -18.16
C PHE A 155 9.33 -12.43 -18.59
N GLU A 156 9.14 -13.71 -18.94
CA GLU A 156 10.22 -14.57 -19.38
C GLU A 156 10.92 -14.03 -20.65
N ARG A 157 10.12 -13.58 -21.62
CA ARG A 157 10.64 -13.00 -22.86
C ARG A 157 11.56 -11.80 -22.57
N LYS A 158 11.19 -10.93 -21.64
CA LYS A 158 11.99 -9.75 -21.27
C LYS A 158 13.22 -10.09 -20.48
N LEU A 159 13.17 -11.06 -19.58
CA LEU A 159 14.37 -11.58 -18.90
C LEU A 159 15.41 -12.08 -19.92
N ILE A 160 14.97 -12.79 -20.96
CA ILE A 160 15.85 -13.28 -22.03
C ILE A 160 16.35 -12.12 -22.89
N GLN A 161 15.45 -11.23 -23.35
CA GLN A 161 15.76 -10.12 -24.24
C GLN A 161 16.80 -9.16 -23.66
N TYR A 162 16.69 -8.87 -22.35
CA TYR A 162 17.56 -7.92 -21.66
C TYR A 162 18.61 -8.60 -20.76
N ARG A 163 18.87 -9.90 -20.99
CA ARG A 163 19.86 -10.66 -20.21
C ARG A 163 21.22 -9.96 -20.19
N GLY A 164 21.81 -9.84 -18.99
CA GLY A 164 23.07 -9.14 -18.76
C GLY A 164 22.95 -7.61 -18.67
N LYS A 165 21.78 -7.02 -18.94
CA LYS A 165 21.50 -5.59 -18.76
C LYS A 165 20.50 -5.34 -17.61
N VAL A 166 19.63 -6.31 -17.30
CA VAL A 166 18.69 -6.21 -16.17
C VAL A 166 19.50 -6.22 -14.88
N GLN A 167 19.33 -5.17 -14.07
CA GLN A 167 19.90 -5.09 -12.72
C GLN A 167 18.85 -5.38 -11.65
N LEU A 168 17.61 -4.95 -11.88
CA LEU A 168 16.54 -5.07 -10.91
C LEU A 168 15.21 -5.37 -11.59
N VAL A 169 14.41 -6.18 -10.91
CA VAL A 169 12.99 -6.36 -11.21
C VAL A 169 12.18 -5.82 -10.04
N ALA A 170 11.25 -4.88 -10.30
CA ALA A 170 10.41 -4.24 -9.30
C ALA A 170 8.96 -4.68 -9.48
N ILE A 171 8.41 -5.41 -8.50
CA ILE A 171 7.08 -6.03 -8.58
C ILE A 171 6.31 -5.82 -7.28
N SER A 172 5.02 -5.53 -7.40
CA SER A 172 4.08 -5.55 -6.26
C SER A 172 3.82 -6.97 -5.77
N GLY A 173 3.86 -7.18 -4.46
CA GLY A 173 3.45 -8.45 -3.86
C GLY A 173 1.97 -8.73 -4.05
N ALA A 174 1.14 -7.68 -4.04
CA ALA A 174 -0.28 -7.77 -4.35
C ALA A 174 -0.81 -6.45 -4.93
N SER A 175 -1.79 -6.55 -5.84
CA SER A 175 -2.41 -5.40 -6.48
C SER A 175 -3.34 -4.64 -5.54
N ASN A 176 -3.15 -3.32 -5.46
CA ASN A 176 -4.07 -2.41 -4.75
C ASN A 176 -5.36 -2.10 -5.54
N VAL A 177 -5.51 -2.64 -6.75
CA VAL A 177 -6.66 -2.41 -7.65
C VAL A 177 -7.56 -3.62 -7.71
N THR A 178 -7.00 -4.80 -7.98
CA THR A 178 -7.74 -6.05 -8.21
C THR A 178 -7.57 -7.08 -7.10
N GLY A 179 -6.61 -6.86 -6.19
CA GLY A 179 -6.32 -7.80 -5.11
C GLY A 179 -5.51 -9.05 -5.55
N TYR A 180 -5.08 -9.14 -6.80
CA TYR A 180 -4.21 -10.25 -7.23
C TYR A 180 -2.95 -10.31 -6.39
N ILE A 181 -2.59 -11.51 -5.95
CA ILE A 181 -1.33 -11.82 -5.26
C ILE A 181 -0.37 -12.38 -6.29
N ASN A 182 0.81 -11.77 -6.42
CA ASN A 182 1.83 -12.20 -7.36
C ASN A 182 2.73 -13.29 -6.76
N PRO A 183 3.19 -14.28 -7.55
CA PRO A 183 4.07 -15.35 -7.10
C PRO A 183 5.53 -14.85 -6.99
N VAL A 184 5.79 -13.94 -6.04
CA VAL A 184 7.05 -13.18 -5.94
C VAL A 184 8.30 -14.06 -5.79
N HIS A 185 8.17 -15.21 -5.13
CA HIS A 185 9.27 -16.17 -4.96
C HIS A 185 9.65 -16.89 -6.26
N GLU A 186 8.65 -17.23 -7.07
CA GLU A 186 8.89 -17.78 -8.40
C GLU A 186 9.58 -16.76 -9.30
N TYR A 187 9.13 -15.49 -9.26
CA TYR A 187 9.80 -14.40 -9.97
C TYR A 187 11.22 -14.18 -9.47
N ALA A 188 11.45 -14.20 -8.14
CA ALA A 188 12.78 -14.07 -7.55
C ALA A 188 13.75 -15.10 -8.11
N ARG A 189 13.37 -16.39 -8.11
CA ARG A 189 14.19 -17.47 -8.67
C ARG A 189 14.57 -17.20 -10.13
N ARG A 190 13.60 -16.78 -10.96
CA ARG A 190 13.86 -16.48 -12.38
C ARG A 190 14.78 -15.28 -12.58
N VAL A 191 14.64 -14.26 -11.73
CA VAL A 191 15.48 -13.05 -11.73
C VAL A 191 16.91 -13.39 -11.34
N HIS A 192 17.11 -14.21 -10.31
CA HIS A 192 18.43 -14.65 -9.86
C HIS A 192 19.16 -15.53 -10.89
N GLU A 193 18.43 -16.34 -11.66
CA GLU A 193 19.01 -17.15 -12.76
C GLU A 193 19.72 -16.32 -13.84
N ILE A 194 19.38 -15.02 -13.97
CA ILE A 194 20.06 -14.10 -14.89
C ILE A 194 21.05 -13.16 -14.19
N GLY A 195 21.25 -13.29 -12.87
CA GLY A 195 22.15 -12.48 -12.06
C GLY A 195 21.59 -11.09 -11.72
N ALA A 196 20.28 -10.87 -11.82
CA ALA A 196 19.60 -9.64 -11.42
C ALA A 196 19.04 -9.77 -9.99
N GLN A 197 18.55 -8.66 -9.43
CA GLN A 197 17.93 -8.57 -8.10
C GLN A 197 16.43 -8.28 -8.21
N ILE A 198 15.69 -8.52 -7.12
CA ILE A 198 14.25 -8.27 -7.05
C ILE A 198 13.87 -7.38 -5.86
N VAL A 199 12.99 -6.39 -6.09
CA VAL A 199 12.30 -5.66 -5.03
C VAL A 199 10.81 -5.94 -5.07
N VAL A 200 10.26 -6.23 -3.90
CA VAL A 200 8.82 -6.46 -3.72
C VAL A 200 8.21 -5.31 -2.94
N ASP A 201 7.28 -4.59 -3.57
CA ASP A 201 6.35 -3.70 -2.87
C ASP A 201 5.29 -4.55 -2.17
N ALA A 202 5.47 -4.77 -0.88
CA ALA A 202 4.57 -5.55 -0.04
C ALA A 202 3.54 -4.70 0.71
N ALA A 203 3.34 -3.44 0.32
CA ALA A 203 2.44 -2.51 1.04
C ALA A 203 1.00 -3.02 1.16
N GLN A 204 0.50 -3.74 0.14
CA GLN A 204 -0.81 -4.39 0.21
C GLN A 204 -0.74 -5.81 0.78
N LEU A 205 0.41 -6.47 0.69
CA LEU A 205 0.56 -7.85 1.15
C LEU A 205 0.69 -7.94 2.67
N ALA A 206 1.51 -7.06 3.27
CA ALA A 206 1.89 -7.10 4.68
C ALA A 206 0.73 -7.17 5.70
N PRO A 207 -0.41 -6.46 5.52
CA PRO A 207 -1.53 -6.56 6.45
C PRO A 207 -2.37 -7.85 6.31
N HIS A 208 -2.22 -8.60 5.20
CA HIS A 208 -3.16 -9.64 4.81
C HIS A 208 -2.55 -11.03 4.66
N ARG A 209 -1.24 -11.11 4.41
CA ARG A 209 -0.52 -12.37 4.15
C ARG A 209 0.84 -12.36 4.84
N PRO A 210 1.36 -13.52 5.24
CA PRO A 210 2.73 -13.61 5.74
C PRO A 210 3.72 -13.20 4.65
N ILE A 211 4.78 -12.50 5.06
CA ILE A 211 5.93 -12.18 4.22
C ILE A 211 7.08 -13.06 4.67
N ASP A 212 7.71 -13.74 3.73
CA ASP A 212 8.94 -14.50 3.94
C ASP A 212 10.00 -14.00 2.96
N VAL A 213 10.97 -13.21 3.46
CA VAL A 213 12.05 -12.75 2.56
C VAL A 213 13.04 -13.85 2.25
N LYS A 214 12.98 -14.98 2.96
CA LYS A 214 13.88 -16.13 2.90
C LYS A 214 15.36 -15.75 3.15
N LYS A 215 16.19 -16.76 3.28
CA LYS A 215 17.64 -16.56 3.47
C LYS A 215 18.32 -16.19 2.16
N ASN A 216 19.38 -15.39 2.23
CA ASN A 216 20.10 -14.92 1.05
C ASN A 216 20.73 -16.03 0.18
N ASP A 217 20.88 -17.25 0.69
CA ASP A 217 21.34 -18.42 -0.06
C ASP A 217 20.21 -19.23 -0.71
N ASP A 218 18.94 -18.93 -0.38
CA ASP A 218 17.78 -19.51 -1.06
C ASP A 218 17.61 -18.85 -2.44
N PRO A 219 17.51 -19.60 -3.55
CA PRO A 219 17.33 -19.03 -4.88
C PRO A 219 16.02 -18.23 -5.05
N GLU A 220 15.08 -18.37 -4.15
CA GLU A 220 13.78 -17.69 -4.15
C GLU A 220 13.72 -16.55 -3.11
N HIS A 221 14.85 -16.12 -2.52
CA HIS A 221 14.87 -15.02 -1.57
C HIS A 221 14.46 -13.70 -2.22
N LEU A 222 13.98 -12.76 -1.40
CA LEU A 222 13.68 -11.40 -1.85
C LEU A 222 14.84 -10.49 -1.44
N ASP A 223 15.55 -9.92 -2.43
CA ASP A 223 16.67 -9.00 -2.13
C ASP A 223 16.19 -7.77 -1.37
N TYR A 224 15.01 -7.27 -1.73
CA TYR A 224 14.41 -6.09 -1.12
C TYR A 224 12.90 -6.26 -0.96
N CYS A 225 12.39 -5.82 0.20
CA CYS A 225 10.96 -5.80 0.48
C CYS A 225 10.59 -4.50 1.21
N ALA A 226 9.50 -3.86 0.80
CA ALA A 226 9.07 -2.59 1.41
C ALA A 226 7.58 -2.62 1.75
N PHE A 227 7.21 -2.08 2.94
CA PHE A 227 5.82 -1.94 3.37
C PHE A 227 5.61 -0.75 4.29
N SER A 228 4.34 -0.41 4.56
CA SER A 228 3.94 0.74 5.37
C SER A 228 2.99 0.36 6.50
N ALA A 229 3.25 0.87 7.68
CA ALA A 229 2.47 0.58 8.88
C ALA A 229 1.04 1.13 8.83
N HIS A 230 0.81 2.25 8.11
CA HIS A 230 -0.53 2.86 8.01
C HIS A 230 -1.59 1.98 7.33
N LYS A 231 -1.17 0.93 6.61
CA LYS A 231 -2.05 -0.10 6.05
C LYS A 231 -2.19 -1.31 6.98
N MET A 232 -1.39 -1.38 8.03
CA MET A 232 -1.33 -2.44 9.03
C MET A 232 -1.91 -2.01 10.38
N TYR A 233 -2.93 -1.17 10.40
CA TYR A 233 -3.57 -0.69 11.65
C TYR A 233 -2.65 0.13 12.58
N ALA A 234 -1.58 0.71 12.04
CA ALA A 234 -0.67 1.59 12.76
C ALA A 234 -0.41 2.90 11.97
N PRO A 235 -1.37 3.84 11.91
CA PRO A 235 -1.29 5.07 11.11
C PRO A 235 -0.42 6.15 11.77
N TYR A 236 0.84 5.81 12.10
CA TYR A 236 1.77 6.67 12.82
C TYR A 236 3.00 7.07 11.98
N GLY A 237 2.92 6.99 10.64
CA GLY A 237 3.93 7.56 9.75
C GLY A 237 5.22 6.76 9.60
N ILE A 238 5.21 5.46 9.85
CA ILE A 238 6.37 4.58 9.71
C ILE A 238 6.22 3.60 8.54
N GLY A 239 7.33 3.30 7.86
CA GLY A 239 7.50 2.26 6.86
C GLY A 239 8.80 1.50 7.09
N VAL A 240 8.97 0.42 6.36
CA VAL A 240 10.10 -0.50 6.47
C VAL A 240 10.66 -0.78 5.08
N LEU A 241 11.98 -0.79 4.98
CA LEU A 241 12.74 -1.42 3.91
C LEU A 241 13.53 -2.58 4.51
N VAL A 242 13.28 -3.78 4.02
CA VAL A 242 14.13 -4.95 4.26
C VAL A 242 15.08 -5.07 3.09
N THR A 243 16.37 -5.24 3.34
CA THR A 243 17.41 -5.17 2.30
C THR A 243 18.44 -6.27 2.44
N ALA A 244 18.94 -6.77 1.30
CA ALA A 244 20.23 -7.38 1.23
C ALA A 244 21.30 -6.29 1.49
N LYS A 245 22.20 -6.49 2.45
CA LYS A 245 23.08 -5.46 3.01
C LYS A 245 24.02 -4.78 2.01
N ASN A 246 24.54 -5.53 1.06
CA ASN A 246 25.68 -5.17 0.20
C ASN A 246 25.53 -3.83 -0.52
N ILE A 247 24.35 -3.50 -1.06
CA ILE A 247 24.14 -2.25 -1.80
C ILE A 247 24.20 -1.01 -0.91
N PHE A 248 23.85 -1.15 0.37
CA PHE A 248 23.83 -0.05 1.34
C PHE A 248 25.18 0.13 2.08
N GLU A 249 26.13 -0.78 1.94
CA GLU A 249 27.44 -0.71 2.59
C GLU A 249 28.42 0.21 1.84
N VAL A 250 28.12 0.50 0.57
CA VAL A 250 29.01 1.27 -0.31
C VAL A 250 28.51 2.70 -0.51
N GLY A 251 29.42 3.67 -0.55
CA GLY A 251 29.13 5.08 -0.83
C GLY A 251 28.51 5.84 0.35
N ALA A 252 28.10 7.09 0.13
CA ALA A 252 27.39 7.90 1.12
C ALA A 252 25.91 7.52 1.20
N PRO A 253 25.25 7.61 2.36
CA PRO A 253 23.79 7.42 2.46
C PRO A 253 23.02 8.46 1.63
N GLU A 254 21.74 8.14 1.26
CA GLU A 254 20.90 9.07 0.51
C GLU A 254 20.66 10.37 1.29
N TYR A 255 20.26 10.23 2.55
CA TYR A 255 20.13 11.34 3.47
C TYR A 255 21.33 11.37 4.41
N VAL A 256 22.03 12.51 4.42
CA VAL A 256 23.22 12.72 5.25
C VAL A 256 22.90 13.67 6.38
N GLY A 257 23.31 13.34 7.61
CA GLY A 257 23.03 14.17 8.77
C GLY A 257 23.35 13.51 10.10
N GLY A 258 22.85 14.09 11.18
CA GLY A 258 23.01 13.53 12.52
C GLY A 258 22.44 12.12 12.60
N GLY A 259 23.13 11.21 13.25
CA GLY A 259 22.77 9.79 13.38
C GLY A 259 23.54 8.86 12.46
N THR A 260 23.86 9.29 11.25
CA THR A 260 24.43 8.44 10.18
C THR A 260 25.95 8.32 10.20
N VAL A 261 26.65 9.07 11.05
CA VAL A 261 28.11 9.17 11.08
C VAL A 261 28.68 8.78 12.44
N ASP A 262 29.85 8.17 12.44
CA ASP A 262 30.67 7.96 13.62
C ASP A 262 31.53 9.20 13.91
N VAL A 263 32.21 9.72 12.89
CA VAL A 263 33.09 10.87 12.99
C VAL A 263 32.94 11.78 11.78
N VAL A 264 32.95 13.08 12.02
CA VAL A 264 33.02 14.13 10.99
C VAL A 264 34.18 15.06 11.31
N SER A 265 35.08 15.29 10.36
CA SER A 265 36.07 16.35 10.36
C SER A 265 35.69 17.43 9.34
N LEU A 266 36.50 18.50 9.23
CA LEU A 266 36.29 19.51 8.20
C LEU A 266 36.47 18.98 6.79
N GLU A 267 37.18 17.86 6.63
CA GLU A 267 37.58 17.30 5.34
C GLU A 267 36.86 15.98 5.02
N ASN A 268 36.49 15.20 6.04
CA ASN A 268 35.98 13.85 5.89
C ASN A 268 34.81 13.53 6.78
N ALA A 269 33.93 12.61 6.30
CA ALA A 269 32.88 11.98 7.06
C ALA A 269 33.01 10.46 7.03
N TYR A 270 32.90 9.82 8.18
CA TYR A 270 32.94 8.36 8.33
C TYR A 270 31.54 7.89 8.75
N TRP A 271 30.97 7.06 7.89
CA TRP A 271 29.60 6.59 8.04
C TRP A 271 29.53 5.43 9.03
N LYS A 272 28.46 5.37 9.76
CA LYS A 272 28.11 4.20 10.58
C LYS A 272 27.84 2.97 9.76
N ASP A 273 27.74 1.82 10.41
CA ASP A 273 27.21 0.59 9.84
C ASP A 273 25.68 0.67 9.69
N LEU A 274 25.11 -0.30 8.95
CA LEU A 274 23.67 -0.50 8.89
C LEU A 274 23.14 -0.96 10.24
N PRO A 275 21.92 -0.54 10.60
CA PRO A 275 20.98 0.28 9.80
C PRO A 275 21.13 1.79 10.00
N GLU A 276 21.88 2.26 11.03
CA GLU A 276 21.92 3.66 11.46
C GLU A 276 22.43 4.59 10.35
N ARG A 277 23.33 4.13 9.48
CA ARG A 277 23.80 4.96 8.35
C ARG A 277 22.67 5.42 7.42
N GLU A 278 21.56 4.66 7.35
CA GLU A 278 20.43 4.96 6.48
C GLU A 278 19.26 5.63 7.19
N GLU A 279 19.36 5.84 8.51
CA GLU A 279 18.32 6.43 9.35
C GLU A 279 18.76 7.82 9.87
N ALA A 280 18.80 8.80 8.94
CA ALA A 280 19.24 10.15 9.26
C ALA A 280 18.24 10.91 10.14
N GLY A 281 18.78 11.63 11.13
CA GLY A 281 17.98 12.47 12.05
C GLY A 281 17.41 11.68 13.23
N THR A 282 16.45 12.27 13.93
CA THR A 282 15.70 11.56 14.98
C THR A 282 14.59 10.74 14.32
N PRO A 283 14.59 9.40 14.48
CA PRO A 283 13.59 8.55 13.86
C PRO A 283 12.22 8.70 14.53
N ASP A 284 11.18 8.23 13.83
CA ASP A 284 9.82 8.11 14.38
C ASP A 284 9.72 6.88 15.32
N ILE A 285 10.15 7.05 16.57
CA ILE A 285 10.12 5.98 17.58
C ILE A 285 8.68 5.57 17.90
N VAL A 286 7.76 6.53 17.91
CA VAL A 286 6.34 6.30 18.22
C VAL A 286 5.71 5.40 17.16
N GLY A 287 5.95 5.67 15.89
CA GLY A 287 5.50 4.85 14.78
C GLY A 287 6.09 3.44 14.83
N VAL A 288 7.35 3.30 15.18
CA VAL A 288 8.03 2.01 15.35
C VAL A 288 7.38 1.18 16.46
N VAL A 289 7.05 1.80 17.61
CA VAL A 289 6.32 1.14 18.71
C VAL A 289 4.93 0.67 18.26
N ALA A 290 4.22 1.51 17.51
CA ALA A 290 2.90 1.18 16.98
C ALA A 290 2.97 -0.01 16.02
N LEU A 291 3.94 -0.02 15.09
CA LEU A 291 4.14 -1.12 14.14
C LEU A 291 4.52 -2.42 14.85
N ALA A 292 5.45 -2.39 15.80
CA ALA A 292 5.83 -3.56 16.57
C ALA A 292 4.65 -4.15 17.37
N LYS A 293 3.79 -3.27 17.92
CA LYS A 293 2.60 -3.72 18.65
C LYS A 293 1.57 -4.38 17.73
N VAL A 294 1.30 -3.81 16.57
CA VAL A 294 0.34 -4.43 15.64
C VAL A 294 0.85 -5.75 15.08
N ILE A 295 2.15 -5.86 14.79
CA ILE A 295 2.76 -7.14 14.37
C ILE A 295 2.51 -8.22 15.41
N LYS A 296 2.75 -7.94 16.70
CA LYS A 296 2.47 -8.90 17.79
C LYS A 296 0.99 -9.29 17.85
N LEU A 297 0.07 -8.38 17.56
CA LEU A 297 -1.36 -8.70 17.53
C LEU A 297 -1.73 -9.59 16.34
N ILE A 298 -1.14 -9.33 15.17
CA ILE A 298 -1.32 -10.17 13.98
C ILE A 298 -0.73 -11.57 14.21
N GLU A 299 0.46 -11.67 14.80
CA GLU A 299 1.08 -12.97 15.17
C GLU A 299 0.22 -13.74 16.18
N GLU A 300 -0.37 -13.06 17.16
CA GLU A 300 -1.24 -13.68 18.18
C GLU A 300 -2.54 -14.21 17.58
N VAL A 301 -3.18 -13.49 16.68
CA VAL A 301 -4.40 -13.90 15.97
C VAL A 301 -4.12 -14.96 14.91
N GLY A 302 -2.97 -14.86 14.25
CA GLY A 302 -2.54 -15.71 13.15
C GLY A 302 -3.13 -15.31 11.81
N PHE A 303 -2.30 -15.34 10.76
CA PHE A 303 -2.72 -15.01 9.41
C PHE A 303 -3.83 -15.91 8.86
N ASP A 304 -3.86 -17.19 9.24
CA ASP A 304 -4.92 -18.11 8.79
C ASP A 304 -6.33 -17.60 9.14
N SER A 305 -6.49 -17.02 10.34
CA SER A 305 -7.76 -16.44 10.77
C SER A 305 -8.13 -15.20 9.94
N ILE A 306 -7.14 -14.34 9.66
CA ILE A 306 -7.31 -13.12 8.84
C ILE A 306 -7.66 -13.49 7.40
N ILE A 307 -6.90 -14.40 6.80
CA ILE A 307 -7.11 -14.91 5.43
C ILE A 307 -8.51 -15.51 5.29
N HIS A 308 -8.90 -16.35 6.22
CA HIS A 308 -10.20 -17.01 6.19
C HIS A 308 -11.37 -16.02 6.31
N HIS A 309 -11.25 -15.01 7.18
CA HIS A 309 -12.23 -13.95 7.32
C HIS A 309 -12.34 -13.11 6.03
N GLU A 310 -11.21 -12.65 5.50
CA GLU A 310 -11.14 -11.87 4.28
C GLU A 310 -11.71 -12.64 3.08
N ALA A 311 -11.36 -13.92 2.92
CA ALA A 311 -11.86 -14.78 1.87
C ALA A 311 -13.39 -14.94 1.94
N LYS A 312 -13.95 -15.11 3.15
CA LYS A 312 -15.41 -15.17 3.35
C LYS A 312 -16.11 -13.88 2.91
N LEU A 313 -15.57 -12.71 3.27
CA LEU A 313 -16.12 -11.42 2.88
C LEU A 313 -16.01 -11.21 1.37
N THR A 314 -14.83 -11.51 0.80
CA THR A 314 -14.56 -11.39 -0.64
C THR A 314 -15.50 -12.27 -1.45
N ALA A 315 -15.63 -13.55 -1.11
CA ALA A 315 -16.55 -14.47 -1.76
C ALA A 315 -18.02 -14.01 -1.62
N TYR A 316 -18.39 -13.47 -0.46
CA TYR A 316 -19.75 -12.94 -0.25
C TYR A 316 -20.01 -11.72 -1.13
N ALA A 317 -19.10 -10.75 -1.14
CA ALA A 317 -19.22 -9.54 -1.95
C ALA A 317 -19.25 -9.86 -3.45
N LEU A 318 -18.37 -10.74 -3.95
CA LEU A 318 -18.36 -11.16 -5.35
C LEU A 318 -19.69 -11.78 -5.75
N ARG A 319 -20.27 -12.69 -4.93
CA ARG A 319 -21.59 -13.28 -5.22
C ARG A 319 -22.69 -12.21 -5.29
N LYS A 320 -22.72 -11.28 -4.35
CA LYS A 320 -23.75 -10.22 -4.31
C LYS A 320 -23.61 -9.26 -5.49
N LEU A 321 -22.40 -8.79 -5.78
CA LEU A 321 -22.15 -7.84 -6.86
C LEU A 321 -22.33 -8.48 -8.25
N SER A 322 -21.91 -9.73 -8.44
CA SER A 322 -22.14 -10.46 -9.71
C SER A 322 -23.61 -10.75 -10.00
N ALA A 323 -24.46 -10.79 -8.96
CA ALA A 323 -25.91 -10.93 -9.12
C ALA A 323 -26.60 -9.62 -9.57
N MET A 324 -25.89 -8.51 -9.62
CA MET A 324 -26.41 -7.20 -10.05
C MET A 324 -25.98 -6.94 -11.51
N PRO A 325 -26.88 -7.02 -12.50
CA PRO A 325 -26.52 -7.02 -13.92
C PRO A 325 -25.92 -5.69 -14.41
N ASP A 326 -26.13 -4.60 -13.65
CA ASP A 326 -25.57 -3.29 -13.97
C ASP A 326 -24.23 -3.01 -13.31
N ILE A 327 -23.68 -3.97 -12.55
CA ILE A 327 -22.33 -3.90 -12.00
C ILE A 327 -21.36 -4.57 -12.97
N VAL A 328 -20.25 -3.88 -13.26
CA VAL A 328 -19.11 -4.42 -14.02
C VAL A 328 -17.97 -4.61 -13.04
N LEU A 329 -17.57 -5.85 -12.80
CA LEU A 329 -16.44 -6.20 -11.94
C LEU A 329 -15.14 -6.31 -12.75
N TYR A 330 -14.02 -5.95 -12.14
CA TYR A 330 -12.68 -6.03 -12.75
C TYR A 330 -11.78 -6.98 -11.94
N GLY A 331 -10.91 -7.70 -12.65
CA GLY A 331 -10.06 -8.74 -12.09
C GLY A 331 -10.80 -10.08 -11.95
N ASP A 332 -10.29 -10.95 -11.09
CA ASP A 332 -10.93 -12.23 -10.82
C ASP A 332 -12.28 -12.04 -10.11
N THR A 333 -13.33 -12.58 -10.71
CA THR A 333 -14.71 -12.46 -10.24
C THR A 333 -15.27 -13.76 -9.65
N ASP A 334 -14.45 -14.84 -9.64
CA ASP A 334 -14.87 -16.13 -9.09
C ASP A 334 -14.88 -16.09 -7.56
N PRO A 335 -16.03 -16.28 -6.89
CA PRO A 335 -16.07 -16.42 -5.45
C PRO A 335 -15.29 -17.63 -4.91
N GLY A 336 -15.01 -18.63 -5.76
CA GLY A 336 -14.26 -19.83 -5.40
C GLY A 336 -12.75 -19.59 -5.23
N SER A 337 -12.19 -18.54 -5.82
CA SER A 337 -10.78 -18.15 -5.73
C SER A 337 -10.49 -17.08 -4.66
N ALA A 338 -11.47 -16.76 -3.81
CA ALA A 338 -11.39 -15.65 -2.85
C ALA A 338 -10.26 -15.78 -1.82
N ASP A 339 -9.75 -16.96 -1.55
CA ASP A 339 -8.61 -17.24 -0.67
C ASP A 339 -7.26 -17.02 -1.35
N GLN A 340 -7.23 -16.99 -2.69
CA GLN A 340 -6.04 -16.80 -3.51
C GLN A 340 -5.79 -15.31 -3.86
N ARG A 341 -6.61 -14.41 -3.34
CA ARG A 341 -6.52 -12.97 -3.57
C ARG A 341 -6.76 -12.17 -2.29
N LEU A 342 -6.47 -10.87 -2.33
CA LEU A 342 -6.86 -9.94 -1.28
C LEU A 342 -8.32 -9.51 -1.43
N GLY A 343 -8.92 -9.06 -0.33
CA GLY A 343 -10.27 -8.50 -0.28
C GLY A 343 -10.36 -7.09 -0.87
N VAL A 344 -9.84 -6.92 -2.08
CA VAL A 344 -9.85 -5.68 -2.87
C VAL A 344 -10.65 -5.92 -4.14
N ILE A 345 -11.75 -5.22 -4.33
CA ILE A 345 -12.66 -5.40 -5.46
C ILE A 345 -12.88 -4.06 -6.15
N SER A 346 -12.54 -3.99 -7.44
CA SER A 346 -12.82 -2.82 -8.29
C SER A 346 -14.03 -3.11 -9.18
N PHE A 347 -14.92 -2.12 -9.29
CA PHE A 347 -16.14 -2.24 -10.09
C PHE A 347 -16.59 -0.88 -10.65
N ASN A 348 -17.51 -0.92 -11.61
CA ASN A 348 -18.26 0.25 -12.07
C ASN A 348 -19.75 -0.06 -12.16
N VAL A 349 -20.59 0.98 -12.07
CA VAL A 349 -22.03 0.91 -12.36
C VAL A 349 -22.26 1.38 -13.79
N LYS A 350 -22.91 0.56 -14.62
CA LYS A 350 -23.17 0.91 -16.02
C LYS A 350 -23.90 2.23 -16.17
N GLY A 351 -23.35 3.13 -16.95
CA GLY A 351 -23.97 4.44 -17.25
C GLY A 351 -23.93 5.44 -16.08
N VAL A 352 -23.20 5.17 -15.00
CA VAL A 352 -22.99 6.09 -13.88
C VAL A 352 -21.49 6.31 -13.69
N ASP A 353 -21.09 7.56 -13.58
CA ASP A 353 -19.69 7.94 -13.34
C ASP A 353 -19.20 7.40 -12.00
N HIS A 354 -17.96 6.85 -11.93
CA HIS A 354 -17.40 6.27 -10.72
C HIS A 354 -17.29 7.26 -9.56
N ALA A 355 -17.02 8.54 -9.84
CA ALA A 355 -16.93 9.58 -8.83
C ALA A 355 -18.34 9.93 -8.28
N LEU A 356 -19.38 9.89 -9.15
CA LEU A 356 -20.76 10.05 -8.69
C LEU A 356 -21.21 8.87 -7.82
N VAL A 357 -20.88 7.63 -8.18
CA VAL A 357 -21.15 6.46 -7.34
C VAL A 357 -20.53 6.63 -5.96
N ALA A 358 -19.27 7.00 -5.88
CA ALA A 358 -18.56 7.20 -4.62
C ALA A 358 -19.19 8.34 -3.78
N ALA A 359 -19.58 9.44 -4.42
CA ALA A 359 -20.25 10.55 -3.75
C ALA A 359 -21.60 10.13 -3.14
N ILE A 360 -22.46 9.44 -3.90
CA ILE A 360 -23.76 8.98 -3.39
C ILE A 360 -23.57 7.98 -2.24
N LEU A 361 -22.65 7.02 -2.38
CA LEU A 361 -22.31 6.07 -1.31
C LEU A 361 -21.91 6.79 -0.01
N SER A 362 -21.11 7.84 -0.13
CA SER A 362 -20.65 8.63 1.01
C SER A 362 -21.78 9.48 1.62
N TYR A 363 -22.38 10.35 0.81
CA TYR A 363 -23.33 11.37 1.31
C TYR A 363 -24.70 10.83 1.69
N GLU A 364 -25.14 9.74 1.08
CA GLU A 364 -26.45 9.14 1.37
C GLU A 364 -26.37 7.80 2.09
N GLY A 365 -25.26 7.05 1.89
CA GLY A 365 -25.06 5.74 2.49
C GLY A 365 -24.23 5.74 3.77
N GLY A 366 -23.39 6.76 3.99
CA GLY A 366 -22.35 6.74 5.03
C GLY A 366 -21.31 5.64 4.78
N ILE A 367 -21.02 5.38 3.50
CA ILE A 367 -20.12 4.31 3.05
C ILE A 367 -18.92 4.93 2.35
N GLY A 368 -17.74 4.78 2.95
CA GLY A 368 -16.47 5.22 2.37
C GLY A 368 -15.88 4.19 1.44
N VAL A 369 -15.66 4.59 0.20
CA VAL A 369 -15.00 3.82 -0.85
C VAL A 369 -13.91 4.67 -1.50
N ARG A 370 -13.05 4.08 -2.30
CA ARG A 370 -12.15 4.82 -3.17
C ARG A 370 -12.66 4.84 -4.60
N ASN A 371 -12.39 5.92 -5.34
CA ASN A 371 -12.67 5.99 -6.78
C ASN A 371 -11.48 6.54 -7.57
N GLY A 372 -11.45 6.28 -8.87
CA GLY A 372 -10.40 6.73 -9.80
C GLY A 372 -9.38 5.63 -10.15
N CYS A 373 -8.09 6.01 -10.26
CA CYS A 373 -7.02 5.10 -10.70
C CYS A 373 -6.08 4.61 -9.57
N PHE A 374 -6.31 4.97 -8.31
CA PHE A 374 -5.62 4.45 -7.11
C PHE A 374 -4.09 4.48 -7.16
N CYS A 375 -3.50 5.51 -7.78
CA CYS A 375 -2.07 5.61 -8.06
C CYS A 375 -1.50 4.43 -8.87
N ALA A 376 -2.31 3.83 -9.77
CA ALA A 376 -1.95 2.76 -10.68
C ALA A 376 -2.58 3.02 -12.07
N HIS A 377 -2.36 4.23 -12.63
CA HIS A 377 -3.00 4.66 -13.87
C HIS A 377 -2.81 3.68 -15.03
N PRO A 378 -1.59 3.18 -15.35
CA PRO A 378 -1.42 2.25 -16.45
C PRO A 378 -2.25 0.98 -16.28
N TYR A 379 -2.33 0.45 -15.05
CA TYR A 379 -3.10 -0.74 -14.75
C TYR A 379 -4.61 -0.50 -14.89
N VAL A 380 -5.13 0.57 -14.31
CA VAL A 380 -6.56 0.90 -14.41
C VAL A 380 -6.95 1.20 -15.86
N HIS A 381 -6.12 1.90 -16.62
CA HIS A 381 -6.36 2.12 -18.05
C HIS A 381 -6.42 0.80 -18.82
N HIS A 382 -5.53 -0.15 -18.50
CA HIS A 382 -5.54 -1.47 -19.13
C HIS A 382 -6.83 -2.24 -18.84
N ILE A 383 -7.23 -2.37 -17.57
CA ILE A 383 -8.45 -3.13 -17.21
C ILE A 383 -9.75 -2.47 -17.70
N LEU A 384 -9.72 -1.15 -17.95
CA LEU A 384 -10.82 -0.41 -18.57
C LEU A 384 -10.79 -0.45 -20.09
N GLY A 385 -9.76 -1.02 -20.72
CA GLY A 385 -9.60 -1.06 -22.18
C GLY A 385 -9.37 0.32 -22.80
N VAL A 386 -8.75 1.23 -22.06
CA VAL A 386 -8.43 2.58 -22.58
C VAL A 386 -7.36 2.46 -23.66
N SER A 387 -7.68 2.93 -24.89
CA SER A 387 -6.74 2.91 -26.00
C SER A 387 -5.58 3.89 -25.80
N PRO A 388 -4.43 3.70 -26.47
CA PRO A 388 -3.33 4.68 -26.44
C PRO A 388 -3.74 6.10 -26.85
N GLU A 389 -4.73 6.25 -27.73
CA GLU A 389 -5.30 7.56 -28.10
C GLU A 389 -6.15 8.14 -26.97
N GLY A 390 -6.91 7.28 -26.28
CA GLY A 390 -7.64 7.65 -25.08
C GLY A 390 -6.72 8.20 -24.00
N VAL A 391 -5.57 7.52 -23.75
CA VAL A 391 -4.56 8.00 -22.79
C VAL A 391 -4.06 9.41 -23.17
N ARG A 392 -3.70 9.65 -24.44
CA ARG A 392 -3.27 11.00 -24.90
C ARG A 392 -4.35 12.07 -24.72
N THR A 393 -5.61 11.68 -24.90
CA THR A 393 -6.75 12.59 -24.68
C THR A 393 -6.89 12.95 -23.19
N ILE A 394 -6.75 11.95 -22.30
CA ILE A 394 -6.76 12.15 -20.84
C ILE A 394 -5.61 13.08 -20.42
N GLU A 395 -4.39 12.85 -20.92
CA GLU A 395 -3.23 13.71 -20.64
C GLU A 395 -3.51 15.17 -21.01
N LYS A 396 -4.11 15.41 -22.19
CA LYS A 396 -4.49 16.75 -22.62
C LYS A 396 -5.49 17.40 -21.66
N HIS A 397 -6.55 16.69 -21.27
CA HIS A 397 -7.55 17.21 -20.31
C HIS A 397 -6.93 17.56 -18.96
N ILE A 398 -6.02 16.71 -18.45
CA ILE A 398 -5.32 16.97 -17.19
C ILE A 398 -4.47 18.26 -17.28
N LEU A 399 -3.77 18.47 -18.42
CA LEU A 399 -2.98 19.68 -18.66
C LEU A 399 -3.87 20.94 -18.74
N GLU A 400 -5.10 20.79 -19.22
CA GLU A 400 -6.13 21.83 -19.25
C GLU A 400 -6.87 22.02 -17.91
N ARG A 401 -6.47 21.28 -16.85
CA ARG A 401 -7.09 21.24 -15.52
C ARG A 401 -8.53 20.71 -15.52
N ASP A 402 -8.92 19.99 -16.54
CA ASP A 402 -10.23 19.32 -16.62
C ASP A 402 -10.09 17.84 -16.20
N ARG A 403 -10.62 17.52 -15.04
CA ARG A 403 -10.68 16.16 -14.49
C ARG A 403 -12.07 15.54 -14.58
N SER A 404 -13.03 16.20 -15.22
CA SER A 404 -14.42 15.73 -15.26
C SER A 404 -14.63 14.43 -16.05
N ARG A 405 -13.64 14.01 -16.85
CA ARG A 405 -13.71 12.84 -17.73
C ARG A 405 -12.58 11.84 -17.51
N LEU A 406 -12.00 11.83 -16.31
CA LEU A 406 -10.97 10.86 -16.00
C LEU A 406 -11.56 9.45 -15.90
N PRO A 407 -10.98 8.45 -16.58
CA PRO A 407 -11.39 7.07 -16.40
C PRO A 407 -11.02 6.60 -14.99
N GLY A 408 -11.84 5.74 -14.45
CA GLY A 408 -11.58 5.18 -13.12
C GLY A 408 -12.58 4.10 -12.77
N THR A 409 -12.38 3.51 -11.63
CA THR A 409 -13.29 2.53 -11.04
C THR A 409 -13.65 2.94 -9.62
N VAL A 410 -14.69 2.37 -9.06
CA VAL A 410 -14.94 2.34 -7.62
C VAL A 410 -14.21 1.12 -7.07
N ARG A 411 -13.53 1.29 -5.93
CA ARG A 411 -12.83 0.21 -5.24
C ARG A 411 -13.35 0.09 -3.81
N ILE A 412 -13.73 -1.11 -3.44
CA ILE A 412 -13.90 -1.51 -2.04
C ILE A 412 -12.73 -2.38 -1.60
N SER A 413 -12.36 -2.26 -0.35
CA SER A 413 -11.30 -3.06 0.26
C SER A 413 -11.61 -3.33 1.72
N PHE A 414 -11.49 -4.59 2.12
CA PHE A 414 -11.86 -5.04 3.45
C PHE A 414 -10.70 -4.93 4.42
N GLY A 415 -11.01 -4.44 5.63
CA GLY A 415 -10.18 -4.62 6.80
C GLY A 415 -10.63 -5.86 7.58
N MET A 416 -9.83 -6.29 8.55
CA MET A 416 -10.14 -7.45 9.39
C MET A 416 -11.46 -7.31 10.17
N TYR A 417 -12.02 -6.13 10.26
CA TYR A 417 -13.21 -5.80 11.07
C TYR A 417 -14.50 -5.64 10.27
N ASN A 418 -14.43 -5.61 8.94
CA ASN A 418 -15.63 -5.49 8.11
C ASN A 418 -16.55 -6.71 8.23
N THR A 419 -17.82 -6.51 7.93
CA THR A 419 -18.87 -7.52 8.11
C THR A 419 -19.68 -7.74 6.83
N LYS A 420 -20.48 -8.81 6.80
CA LYS A 420 -21.42 -9.09 5.69
C LYS A 420 -22.58 -8.09 5.65
N GLU A 421 -23.02 -7.63 6.79
CA GLU A 421 -24.09 -6.63 6.95
C GLU A 421 -23.68 -5.30 6.31
N GLU A 422 -22.40 -4.93 6.40
CA GLU A 422 -21.86 -3.76 5.71
C GLU A 422 -21.86 -3.95 4.19
N ILE A 423 -21.55 -5.16 3.70
CA ILE A 423 -21.62 -5.50 2.26
C ILE A 423 -23.09 -5.45 1.79
N ASP A 424 -24.04 -5.90 2.60
CA ASP A 424 -25.47 -5.79 2.28
C ASP A 424 -25.91 -4.32 2.16
N ARG A 425 -25.47 -3.45 3.09
CA ARG A 425 -25.72 -2.00 3.01
C ARG A 425 -25.14 -1.40 1.72
N LEU A 426 -23.94 -1.80 1.33
CA LEU A 426 -23.34 -1.37 0.05
C LEU A 426 -24.22 -1.79 -1.13
N CYS A 427 -24.65 -3.05 -1.18
CA CYS A 427 -25.50 -3.57 -2.26
C CYS A 427 -26.87 -2.87 -2.33
N ASP A 428 -27.48 -2.56 -1.20
CA ASP A 428 -28.74 -1.81 -1.13
C ASP A 428 -28.57 -0.39 -1.71
N MET A 429 -27.48 0.31 -1.35
CA MET A 429 -27.16 1.63 -1.89
C MET A 429 -26.82 1.57 -3.39
N LEU A 430 -26.09 0.57 -3.85
CA LEU A 430 -25.85 0.36 -5.28
C LEU A 430 -27.16 0.11 -6.04
N GLY A 431 -28.09 -0.65 -5.46
CA GLY A 431 -29.45 -0.83 -5.99
C GLY A 431 -30.20 0.52 -6.13
N THR A 432 -30.12 1.40 -5.13
CA THR A 432 -30.67 2.76 -5.17
C THR A 432 -30.04 3.58 -6.28
N ILE A 433 -28.71 3.51 -6.47
CA ILE A 433 -27.99 4.21 -7.53
C ILE A 433 -28.42 3.71 -8.91
N ILE A 434 -28.50 2.40 -9.11
CA ILE A 434 -28.89 1.75 -10.37
C ILE A 434 -30.32 2.18 -10.77
N ARG A 435 -31.24 2.20 -9.82
CA ARG A 435 -32.64 2.65 -10.05
C ARG A 435 -32.80 4.16 -10.10
N LYS A 436 -31.71 4.93 -9.88
CA LYS A 436 -31.71 6.40 -9.79
C LYS A 436 -32.66 6.96 -8.73
N GLU A 437 -32.79 6.24 -7.61
CA GLU A 437 -33.66 6.60 -6.49
C GLU A 437 -32.93 7.39 -5.38
N TYR A 438 -31.67 7.80 -5.61
CA TYR A 438 -30.94 8.67 -4.70
C TYR A 438 -31.53 10.08 -4.69
N LYS A 439 -31.39 10.76 -3.54
CA LYS A 439 -32.15 11.98 -3.23
C LYS A 439 -31.40 13.27 -3.65
N GLY A 440 -30.07 13.24 -3.59
CA GLY A 440 -29.24 14.42 -3.82
C GLY A 440 -29.20 14.83 -5.29
N ILE A 441 -29.05 16.14 -5.52
CA ILE A 441 -28.66 16.68 -6.82
C ILE A 441 -27.17 16.95 -6.76
N TYR A 442 -26.41 16.25 -7.60
CA TYR A 442 -24.94 16.31 -7.57
C TYR A 442 -24.38 17.12 -8.74
N THR A 443 -23.38 17.95 -8.46
CA THR A 443 -22.62 18.69 -9.46
C THR A 443 -21.17 18.25 -9.48
N MET A 444 -20.60 18.14 -10.70
CA MET A 444 -19.20 17.84 -10.90
C MET A 444 -18.35 19.09 -10.70
N ASP A 445 -17.35 19.02 -9.83
CA ASP A 445 -16.23 19.94 -9.79
C ASP A 445 -15.17 19.46 -10.80
N SER A 446 -15.05 20.12 -11.93
CA SER A 446 -14.16 19.70 -13.02
C SER A 446 -12.68 19.84 -12.68
N GLU A 447 -12.29 20.73 -11.76
CA GLU A 447 -10.89 20.87 -11.34
C GLU A 447 -10.46 19.72 -10.43
N ARG A 448 -11.37 19.25 -9.57
CA ARG A 448 -11.11 18.14 -8.63
C ARG A 448 -11.46 16.78 -9.22
N GLY A 449 -12.41 16.71 -10.15
CA GLY A 449 -12.98 15.46 -10.65
C GLY A 449 -13.88 14.78 -9.63
N GLU A 450 -14.56 15.55 -8.80
CA GLU A 450 -15.39 15.07 -7.69
C GLU A 450 -16.83 15.58 -7.81
N TYR A 451 -17.80 14.79 -7.35
CA TYR A 451 -19.18 15.21 -7.24
C TYR A 451 -19.52 15.68 -5.84
N CYS A 452 -20.16 16.84 -5.76
CA CYS A 452 -20.68 17.40 -4.51
C CYS A 452 -22.19 17.59 -4.59
N PRO A 453 -22.95 17.28 -3.51
CA PRO A 453 -24.38 17.55 -3.48
C PRO A 453 -24.66 19.04 -3.40
N GLN A 454 -25.63 19.53 -4.18
CA GLN A 454 -26.01 20.94 -4.19
C GLN A 454 -26.61 21.37 -2.87
N GLY A 455 -26.19 22.53 -2.37
CA GLY A 455 -26.75 23.09 -1.14
C GLY A 455 -26.36 22.38 0.15
N TYR A 456 -25.40 21.44 0.09
CA TYR A 456 -24.90 20.72 1.27
C TYR A 456 -23.40 20.96 1.44
N SER A 457 -22.99 21.26 2.65
CA SER A 457 -21.58 21.34 3.03
C SER A 457 -21.39 20.65 4.37
N MET A 458 -20.36 19.84 4.50
CA MET A 458 -19.99 19.24 5.78
C MET A 458 -19.30 20.28 6.68
N ASP A 459 -19.82 20.44 7.90
CA ASP A 459 -19.15 21.21 8.94
C ASP A 459 -18.22 20.28 9.74
N PHE A 460 -16.98 20.13 9.26
CA PHE A 460 -15.98 19.32 9.94
C PHE A 460 -15.57 19.89 11.29
N SER A 461 -15.71 21.22 11.50
CA SER A 461 -15.35 21.86 12.76
C SER A 461 -16.28 21.48 13.91
N SER A 462 -17.50 21.02 13.61
CA SER A 462 -18.43 20.47 14.61
C SER A 462 -18.01 19.09 15.14
N VAL A 463 -17.11 18.39 14.43
CA VAL A 463 -16.64 17.04 14.77
C VAL A 463 -15.23 17.08 15.37
N PHE A 464 -14.34 17.88 14.79
CA PHE A 464 -12.95 17.94 15.22
C PHE A 464 -12.37 19.34 15.00
N THR A 465 -11.66 19.84 16.03
CA THR A 465 -10.88 21.10 15.99
C THR A 465 -9.47 20.83 16.46
N LEU A 466 -8.47 21.49 15.85
CA LEU A 466 -7.07 21.50 16.28
C LEU A 466 -6.86 22.44 17.46
#